data_0e172c92931eda5422bb7a46cfd8d535
#
_entry.id   0e172c92931eda5422bb7a46cfd8d535
#
_cell.length_a   1.000
_cell.length_b   1.000
_cell.length_c   1.000
_cell.angle_alpha   90.00
_cell.angle_beta   90.00
_cell.angle_gamma   90.00
#
_symmetry.space_group_name_H-M   'P 1'
#
loop_
_entity.id
_entity.type
_entity.pdbx_description
1 polymer ?
#
loop_
_entity_poly.entity_id
_entity_poly.type
_entity_poly.pdbx_seq_one_letter_code
_entity_poly.pdbx_strand_id
1 'polypeptide(L)'
;AFQNSKPSFSPNDEYVLFSAKRNFELDIFIHNIKKNTTFNLTNTGVSEADPTWSPDGKYIYFSSDRKNPSYPLGMQESSIYRASLDWFDQAYKSEKFDNLFVEEKKVEKKEKKEEKNDFKALTINPEGFLERIELATDRFGYQTNPFVFADDKKQFLFYNTNQENGKFQLYRKTTTDFEEDKTDKIFNKGADFIVKNEKNLYALIDNSVYKFGISSTNPEKVNIKYNFNKNLASEFNQMYEEAWAGVEENFYDENFHGIDWKAKKEQYATFLPYVNNRNDLRILLNDLLGELNSSHLGFSSFGKEESRRLNYFTNETGIIF
;
A
#
# COMPACT_ATOMS: atom_id res chain seq x y z
N ALA A 1 -11.12 3.65 13.62
CA ALA A 1 -10.86 2.64 12.59
C ALA A 1 -9.63 3.01 11.80
N PHE A 2 -8.61 2.20 11.85
CA PHE A 2 -7.39 2.40 11.06
C PHE A 2 -7.64 1.85 9.66
N GLN A 3 -8.00 2.73 8.72
CA GLN A 3 -7.98 2.32 7.32
C GLN A 3 -6.52 2.31 6.85
N ASN A 4 -6.09 1.12 6.54
CA ASN A 4 -4.72 0.68 6.40
C ASN A 4 -4.01 1.23 5.19
N SER A 5 -2.93 1.91 5.43
CA SER A 5 -1.85 1.91 4.47
C SER A 5 -1.09 0.58 4.54
N LYS A 6 -0.30 0.32 3.53
CA LYS A 6 0.65 -0.79 3.50
C LYS A 6 1.83 -0.42 4.44
N PRO A 7 1.93 -0.95 5.66
CA PRO A 7 3.06 -0.63 6.53
C PRO A 7 4.35 -1.19 5.94
N SER A 8 5.45 -0.47 6.09
CA SER A 8 6.76 -0.91 5.59
C SER A 8 7.85 -0.69 6.65
N PHE A 9 8.72 -1.68 6.79
CA PHE A 9 9.90 -1.56 7.64
C PHE A 9 10.92 -0.63 7.00
N SER A 10 11.63 0.13 7.84
CA SER A 10 12.82 0.86 7.42
C SER A 10 13.92 -0.11 6.95
N PRO A 11 14.87 0.35 6.12
CA PRO A 11 15.96 -0.51 5.64
C PRO A 11 16.83 -1.15 6.73
N ASN A 12 16.79 -0.62 7.96
CA ASN A 12 17.51 -1.15 9.13
C ASN A 12 16.59 -1.87 10.13
N ASP A 13 15.32 -2.12 9.77
CA ASP A 13 14.31 -2.80 10.59
C ASP A 13 14.03 -2.17 11.98
N GLU A 14 14.39 -0.89 12.19
CA GLU A 14 14.18 -0.21 13.47
C GLU A 14 12.85 0.54 13.55
N TYR A 15 12.26 0.85 12.39
CA TYR A 15 11.04 1.65 12.28
C TYR A 15 10.02 1.01 11.35
N VAL A 16 8.75 1.32 11.58
CA VAL A 16 7.63 1.02 10.69
C VAL A 16 7.03 2.33 10.20
N LEU A 17 6.92 2.48 8.89
CA LEU A 17 6.30 3.61 8.20
C LEU A 17 4.91 3.20 7.73
N PHE A 18 3.90 4.04 7.97
CA PHE A 18 2.53 3.81 7.55
C PHE A 18 1.76 5.12 7.43
N SER A 19 0.62 5.12 6.72
CA SER A 19 -0.34 6.20 6.81
C SER A 19 -1.58 5.77 7.59
N ALA A 20 -2.21 6.71 8.30
CA ALA A 20 -3.44 6.46 9.05
C ALA A 20 -4.35 7.69 9.01
N LYS A 21 -5.66 7.45 9.08
CA LYS A 21 -6.65 8.53 9.12
C LYS A 21 -6.61 9.25 10.46
N ARG A 22 -6.58 10.56 10.39
CA ARG A 22 -6.78 11.46 11.50
C ARG A 22 -7.66 12.63 11.04
N ASN A 23 -8.76 12.89 11.72
CA ASN A 23 -9.67 14.01 11.39
C ASN A 23 -10.09 14.03 9.90
N PHE A 24 -10.46 12.86 9.35
CA PHE A 24 -10.86 12.66 7.94
C PHE A 24 -9.75 12.73 6.89
N GLU A 25 -8.52 13.00 7.28
CA GLU A 25 -7.34 13.06 6.41
C GLU A 25 -6.39 11.90 6.70
N LEU A 26 -5.49 11.62 5.76
CA LEU A 26 -4.42 10.65 5.94
C LEU A 26 -3.14 11.40 6.28
N ASP A 27 -2.54 11.06 7.41
CA ASP A 27 -1.20 11.49 7.80
C ASP A 27 -0.21 10.34 7.75
N ILE A 28 1.08 10.66 7.64
CA ILE A 28 2.18 9.69 7.67
C ILE A 28 2.73 9.58 9.08
N PHE A 29 2.82 8.33 9.55
CA PHE A 29 3.34 7.99 10.87
C PHE A 29 4.59 7.15 10.78
N ILE A 30 5.47 7.32 11.75
CA ILE A 30 6.62 6.44 12.01
C ILE A 30 6.52 5.88 13.42
N HIS A 31 6.64 4.56 13.52
CA HIS A 31 6.72 3.84 14.78
C HIS A 31 8.14 3.32 15.01
N ASN A 32 8.75 3.71 16.12
CA ASN A 32 10.02 3.15 16.55
C ASN A 32 9.79 1.86 17.32
N ILE A 33 10.23 0.73 16.79
CA ILE A 33 9.97 -0.60 17.33
C ILE A 33 10.63 -0.78 18.71
N LYS A 34 11.88 -0.36 18.86
CA LYS A 34 12.63 -0.54 20.13
C LYS A 34 12.09 0.34 21.26
N LYS A 35 11.72 1.58 20.94
CA LYS A 35 11.22 2.54 21.93
C LYS A 35 9.72 2.43 22.14
N ASN A 36 9.01 1.67 21.30
CA ASN A 36 7.56 1.58 21.26
C ASN A 36 6.88 2.96 21.25
N THR A 37 7.37 3.86 20.40
CA THR A 37 6.86 5.23 20.25
C THR A 37 6.46 5.50 18.83
N THR A 38 5.31 6.15 18.66
CA THR A 38 4.79 6.55 17.35
C THR A 38 4.70 8.07 17.28
N PHE A 39 5.13 8.65 16.16
CA PHE A 39 4.91 10.07 15.89
C PHE A 39 4.32 10.28 14.51
N ASN A 40 3.48 11.29 14.43
CA ASN A 40 2.93 11.80 13.20
C ASN A 40 3.96 12.73 12.55
N LEU A 41 4.44 12.37 11.35
CA LEU A 41 5.44 13.16 10.63
C LEU A 41 4.84 14.36 9.90
N THR A 42 3.67 14.18 9.31
CA THR A 42 3.08 15.21 8.46
C THR A 42 2.17 16.14 9.26
N ASN A 43 1.23 15.61 10.02
CA ASN A 43 0.32 16.37 10.86
C ASN A 43 -0.22 17.64 10.16
N THR A 44 -0.70 17.47 8.93
CA THR A 44 -1.17 18.57 8.07
C THR A 44 -2.69 18.58 7.92
N GLY A 45 -3.21 19.56 7.19
CA GLY A 45 -4.62 19.62 6.77
C GLY A 45 -4.84 19.10 5.35
N VAL A 46 -3.94 18.25 4.84
CA VAL A 46 -4.03 17.62 3.52
C VAL A 46 -3.74 16.12 3.65
N SER A 47 -4.12 15.34 2.66
CA SER A 47 -3.91 13.89 2.70
C SER A 47 -2.54 13.50 2.16
N GLU A 48 -1.85 12.66 2.91
CA GLU A 48 -0.60 11.99 2.52
C GLU A 48 -0.79 10.47 2.62
N ALA A 49 -0.57 9.78 1.51
CA ALA A 49 -0.81 8.35 1.37
C ALA A 49 0.38 7.60 0.75
N ASP A 50 0.31 6.27 0.82
CA ASP A 50 1.25 5.35 0.19
C ASP A 50 2.73 5.63 0.52
N PRO A 51 3.10 5.84 1.79
CA PRO A 51 4.48 6.17 2.12
C PRO A 51 5.41 4.97 1.87
N THR A 52 6.58 5.24 1.31
CA THR A 52 7.65 4.26 1.09
C THR A 52 9.02 4.84 1.39
N TRP A 53 9.93 3.99 1.84
CA TRP A 53 11.32 4.36 2.13
C TRP A 53 12.14 4.47 0.86
N SER A 54 13.12 5.38 0.86
CA SER A 54 14.25 5.23 -0.05
C SER A 54 15.13 4.05 0.41
N PRO A 55 15.82 3.36 -0.52
CA PRO A 55 16.65 2.21 -0.15
C PRO A 55 17.79 2.52 0.83
N ASP A 56 18.25 3.76 0.88
CA ASP A 56 19.27 4.26 1.81
C ASP A 56 18.70 4.74 3.15
N GLY A 57 17.36 4.74 3.30
CA GLY A 57 16.66 5.19 4.50
C GLY A 57 16.71 6.69 4.77
N LYS A 58 17.23 7.51 3.85
CA LYS A 58 17.36 8.95 4.06
C LYS A 58 16.11 9.73 3.74
N TYR A 59 15.27 9.20 2.86
CA TYR A 59 14.06 9.84 2.38
C TYR A 59 12.86 8.91 2.53
N ILE A 60 11.70 9.52 2.64
CA ILE A 60 10.42 8.86 2.36
C ILE A 60 9.78 9.49 1.14
N TYR A 61 9.05 8.67 0.38
CA TYR A 61 8.24 9.08 -0.77
C TYR A 61 6.79 8.79 -0.46
N PHE A 62 5.89 9.65 -0.91
CA PHE A 62 4.46 9.50 -0.66
C PHE A 62 3.64 10.27 -1.70
N SER A 63 2.38 9.89 -1.85
CA SER A 63 1.40 10.66 -2.61
C SER A 63 0.72 11.70 -1.73
N SER A 64 0.49 12.91 -2.24
CA SER A 64 -0.22 13.96 -1.51
C SER A 64 -0.99 14.88 -2.45
N ASP A 65 -2.17 15.34 -1.99
CA ASP A 65 -3.02 16.32 -2.67
C ASP A 65 -2.72 17.77 -2.23
N ARG A 66 -1.60 18.02 -1.56
CA ARG A 66 -1.24 19.32 -0.95
C ARG A 66 -1.31 20.52 -1.90
N LYS A 67 -1.24 20.27 -3.20
CA LYS A 67 -1.38 21.34 -4.19
C LYS A 67 -2.84 21.74 -4.39
N ASN A 68 -3.76 20.75 -4.40
CA ASN A 68 -5.19 20.93 -4.58
C ASN A 68 -5.94 20.07 -3.56
N PRO A 69 -5.96 20.47 -2.28
CA PRO A 69 -6.63 19.70 -1.23
C PRO A 69 -8.12 19.54 -1.54
N SER A 70 -8.63 18.32 -1.39
CA SER A 70 -10.01 17.98 -1.74
C SER A 70 -10.88 17.67 -0.52
N TYR A 71 -10.49 18.13 0.65
CA TYR A 71 -11.26 17.95 1.89
C TYR A 71 -12.72 18.42 1.73
N PRO A 72 -13.71 17.69 2.20
CA PRO A 72 -13.68 16.37 2.90
C PRO A 72 -13.79 15.17 1.98
N LEU A 73 -13.67 15.33 0.67
CA LEU A 73 -13.91 14.30 -0.34
C LEU A 73 -12.81 13.24 -0.43
N GLY A 74 -11.76 13.37 0.39
CA GLY A 74 -10.55 12.58 0.26
C GLY A 74 -9.71 13.00 -0.95
N MET A 75 -8.59 12.35 -1.16
CA MET A 75 -7.61 12.69 -2.18
C MET A 75 -8.17 12.43 -3.59
N GLN A 76 -8.43 13.49 -4.36
CA GLN A 76 -8.96 13.44 -5.73
C GLN A 76 -7.85 13.58 -6.78
N GLU A 77 -6.83 14.36 -6.47
CA GLU A 77 -5.63 14.54 -7.28
C GLU A 77 -4.41 14.50 -6.37
N SER A 78 -3.38 13.77 -6.74
CA SER A 78 -2.13 13.76 -6.00
C SER A 78 -0.93 13.81 -6.92
N SER A 79 0.19 14.23 -6.35
CA SER A 79 1.52 14.11 -6.94
C SER A 79 2.41 13.34 -5.97
N ILE A 80 3.52 12.79 -6.48
CA ILE A 80 4.50 12.13 -5.62
C ILE A 80 5.46 13.18 -5.07
N TYR A 81 5.56 13.20 -3.77
CA TYR A 81 6.51 14.01 -3.01
C TYR A 81 7.56 13.11 -2.36
N ARG A 82 8.67 13.71 -2.00
CA ARG A 82 9.66 13.11 -1.10
C ARG A 82 10.02 14.08 0.01
N ALA A 83 10.45 13.55 1.13
CA ALA A 83 10.98 14.36 2.23
C ALA A 83 12.20 13.67 2.82
N SER A 84 13.25 14.44 3.11
CA SER A 84 14.39 13.92 3.86
C SER A 84 14.02 13.74 5.32
N LEU A 85 14.51 12.67 5.94
CA LEU A 85 14.24 12.35 7.34
C LEU A 85 15.10 13.13 8.32
N ASP A 86 16.17 13.74 7.83
CA ASP A 86 17.03 14.64 8.59
C ASP A 86 17.44 15.83 7.73
N TRP A 87 17.97 16.85 8.37
CA TRP A 87 18.68 17.92 7.71
C TRP A 87 20.01 17.36 7.21
N PHE A 88 19.99 16.84 6.01
CA PHE A 88 21.24 16.57 5.32
C PHE A 88 21.72 17.93 4.78
N ASP A 89 22.93 18.32 5.13
CA ASP A 89 23.68 19.16 4.21
C ASP A 89 23.60 18.42 2.89
N GLN A 90 22.76 18.90 1.97
CA GLN A 90 22.86 18.42 0.62
C GLN A 90 24.31 18.67 0.30
N ALA A 91 25.11 17.61 0.35
CA ALA A 91 26.47 17.67 -0.11
C ALA A 91 26.35 18.08 -1.57
N TYR A 92 26.29 19.37 -1.74
CA TYR A 92 26.10 20.04 -3.01
C TYR A 92 27.20 19.52 -3.89
N LYS A 93 26.98 18.34 -4.47
CA LYS A 93 27.88 17.70 -5.42
C LYS A 93 29.38 17.71 -5.06
N SER A 94 29.76 18.27 -3.87
CA SER A 94 31.13 18.62 -3.54
C SER A 94 31.98 17.38 -3.25
N GLU A 95 31.52 16.45 -2.41
CA GLU A 95 32.32 15.26 -2.14
C GLU A 95 32.47 14.36 -3.38
N LYS A 96 31.42 14.27 -4.20
CA LYS A 96 31.50 13.55 -5.48
C LYS A 96 32.23 14.37 -6.55
N PHE A 97 32.11 15.70 -6.51
CA PHE A 97 32.84 16.59 -7.38
C PHE A 97 34.34 16.52 -7.12
N ASP A 98 34.77 16.52 -5.85
CA ASP A 98 36.17 16.36 -5.47
C ASP A 98 36.71 14.98 -5.84
N ASN A 99 35.87 13.93 -5.79
CA ASN A 99 36.23 12.58 -6.21
C ASN A 99 36.29 12.40 -7.74
N LEU A 100 35.64 13.27 -8.52
CA LEU A 100 35.73 13.23 -10.00
C LEU A 100 37.15 13.52 -10.53
N PHE A 101 37.98 14.17 -9.73
CA PHE A 101 39.35 14.54 -10.08
C PHE A 101 40.40 13.64 -9.42
N VAL A 102 39.98 12.64 -8.67
CA VAL A 102 40.88 11.61 -8.13
C VAL A 102 41.04 10.50 -9.16
N GLU A 103 42.21 10.38 -9.78
CA GLU A 103 42.54 9.26 -10.66
C GLU A 103 42.25 7.92 -9.93
N GLU A 104 41.40 7.09 -10.49
CA GLU A 104 41.17 5.72 -10.01
C GLU A 104 42.49 4.95 -10.12
N LYS A 105 43.23 4.85 -9.00
CA LYS A 105 44.27 3.84 -8.88
C LYS A 105 43.61 2.48 -9.02
N LYS A 106 43.94 1.73 -10.07
CA LYS A 106 43.52 0.34 -10.28
C LYS A 106 43.77 -0.46 -9.00
N VAL A 107 42.71 -0.61 -8.19
CA VAL A 107 42.73 -1.55 -7.07
C VAL A 107 42.51 -2.93 -7.65
N GLU A 108 43.50 -3.81 -7.50
CA GLU A 108 43.40 -5.21 -7.81
C GLU A 108 42.17 -5.83 -7.19
N LYS A 109 41.45 -6.64 -7.97
CA LYS A 109 40.28 -7.38 -7.55
C LYS A 109 40.61 -8.28 -6.35
N LYS A 110 40.35 -7.78 -5.16
CA LYS A 110 40.16 -8.62 -3.98
C LYS A 110 38.73 -9.12 -3.98
N GLU A 111 38.59 -10.44 -3.82
CA GLU A 111 37.33 -11.18 -3.70
C GLU A 111 36.33 -10.41 -2.83
N LYS A 112 35.12 -10.19 -3.38
CA LYS A 112 34.01 -9.62 -2.64
C LYS A 112 33.64 -10.57 -1.51
N LYS A 113 34.12 -10.28 -0.30
CA LYS A 113 33.42 -10.69 0.91
C LYS A 113 32.06 -9.98 0.85
N GLU A 114 30.99 -10.75 1.06
CA GLU A 114 29.66 -10.19 1.29
C GLU A 114 29.78 -9.10 2.37
N GLU A 115 29.74 -7.85 1.95
CA GLU A 115 29.57 -6.74 2.88
C GLU A 115 28.17 -6.92 3.48
N LYS A 116 28.12 -7.36 4.73
CA LYS A 116 26.97 -7.11 5.57
C LYS A 116 26.76 -5.60 5.52
N ASN A 117 25.64 -5.18 4.94
CA ASN A 117 25.22 -3.79 4.97
C ASN A 117 25.11 -3.36 6.44
N ASP A 118 26.15 -2.80 6.99
CA ASP A 118 26.09 -2.04 8.22
C ASP A 118 25.33 -0.75 7.89
N PHE A 119 23.99 -0.83 7.87
CA PHE A 119 23.17 0.35 7.80
C PHE A 119 23.51 1.23 9.00
N LYS A 120 24.07 2.42 8.72
CA LYS A 120 24.23 3.46 9.74
C LYS A 120 22.87 3.68 10.41
N ALA A 121 22.89 3.94 11.72
CA ALA A 121 21.69 4.29 12.46
C ALA A 121 20.90 5.36 11.69
N LEU A 122 19.63 5.11 11.43
CA LEU A 122 18.77 6.10 10.77
C LEU A 122 18.50 7.24 11.76
N THR A 123 18.78 8.46 11.33
CA THR A 123 18.38 9.66 12.07
C THR A 123 17.05 10.13 11.53
N ILE A 124 16.08 10.27 12.41
CA ILE A 124 14.77 10.83 12.07
C ILE A 124 14.57 12.08 12.91
N ASN A 125 14.54 13.21 12.25
CA ASN A 125 14.28 14.51 12.85
C ASN A 125 12.89 15.00 12.46
N PRO A 126 11.91 14.97 13.37
CA PRO A 126 10.56 15.48 13.08
C PRO A 126 10.50 17.00 12.94
N GLU A 127 11.44 17.73 13.56
CA GLU A 127 11.47 19.19 13.51
C GLU A 127 11.77 19.67 12.09
N GLY A 128 10.96 20.61 11.60
CA GLY A 128 11.08 21.13 10.24
C GLY A 128 10.82 20.10 9.12
N PHE A 129 10.17 18.97 9.42
CA PHE A 129 9.91 17.93 8.42
C PHE A 129 9.14 18.47 7.20
N LEU A 130 8.14 19.32 7.42
CA LEU A 130 7.31 19.90 6.36
C LEU A 130 8.08 20.81 5.41
N GLU A 131 9.16 21.43 5.89
CA GLU A 131 10.03 22.31 5.09
C GLU A 131 10.92 21.51 4.13
N ARG A 132 11.11 20.21 4.40
CA ARG A 132 11.93 19.30 3.60
C ARG A 132 11.13 18.53 2.56
N ILE A 133 9.82 18.80 2.45
CA ILE A 133 8.98 18.14 1.46
C ILE A 133 9.17 18.81 0.11
N GLU A 134 9.54 18.05 -0.88
CA GLU A 134 9.73 18.48 -2.25
C GLU A 134 9.02 17.57 -3.27
N LEU A 135 8.66 18.12 -4.42
CA LEU A 135 8.03 17.37 -5.49
C LEU A 135 9.03 16.40 -6.12
N ALA A 136 8.68 15.11 -6.16
CA ALA A 136 9.57 14.05 -6.68
C ALA A 136 9.37 13.74 -8.16
N THR A 137 8.20 14.07 -8.72
CA THR A 137 7.81 13.76 -10.12
C THR A 137 7.31 15.01 -10.84
N ASP A 138 7.12 14.92 -12.16
CA ASP A 138 6.46 15.97 -12.93
C ASP A 138 5.00 16.13 -12.51
N ARG A 139 4.45 17.34 -12.69
CA ARG A 139 3.12 17.72 -12.15
C ARG A 139 1.96 17.31 -13.06
N PHE A 140 2.05 16.20 -13.77
CA PHE A 140 1.02 15.79 -14.72
C PHE A 140 0.26 14.56 -14.22
N GLY A 141 -1.06 14.65 -14.27
CA GLY A 141 -1.97 13.58 -13.91
C GLY A 141 -2.07 13.35 -12.39
N TYR A 142 -2.97 12.47 -12.04
CA TYR A 142 -3.11 11.93 -10.69
C TYR A 142 -2.08 10.82 -10.50
N GLN A 143 -1.24 10.92 -9.46
CA GLN A 143 -0.11 10.04 -9.21
C GLN A 143 -0.24 9.36 -7.87
N THR A 144 -0.01 8.04 -7.83
CA THR A 144 -0.16 7.21 -6.63
C THR A 144 0.88 6.10 -6.56
N ASN A 145 0.94 5.40 -5.43
CA ASN A 145 1.73 4.19 -5.23
C ASN A 145 3.20 4.36 -5.62
N PRO A 146 3.99 5.19 -4.95
CA PRO A 146 5.42 5.27 -5.19
C PRO A 146 6.14 4.00 -4.70
N PHE A 147 7.04 3.47 -5.52
CA PHE A 147 7.97 2.39 -5.17
C PHE A 147 9.37 2.82 -5.53
N VAL A 148 10.29 2.76 -4.57
CA VAL A 148 11.64 3.27 -4.75
C VAL A 148 12.66 2.15 -4.65
N PHE A 149 13.50 2.06 -5.66
CA PHE A 149 14.60 1.10 -5.72
C PHE A 149 15.89 1.83 -6.13
N ALA A 150 17.02 1.24 -5.84
CA ALA A 150 18.31 1.75 -6.27
C ALA A 150 19.20 0.61 -6.77
N ASP A 151 20.12 0.95 -7.65
CA ASP A 151 21.36 0.23 -7.90
C ASP A 151 22.56 1.14 -7.55
N ASP A 152 23.78 0.72 -7.80
CA ASP A 152 25.00 1.40 -7.35
C ASP A 152 25.09 2.88 -7.75
N LYS A 153 24.39 3.32 -8.80
CA LYS A 153 24.53 4.67 -9.38
C LYS A 153 23.20 5.36 -9.69
N LYS A 154 22.08 4.63 -9.65
CA LYS A 154 20.78 5.13 -10.09
C LYS A 154 19.72 4.87 -9.05
N GLN A 155 18.82 5.85 -8.92
CA GLN A 155 17.59 5.69 -8.18
C GLN A 155 16.42 5.55 -9.17
N PHE A 156 15.50 4.66 -8.87
CA PHE A 156 14.34 4.35 -9.69
C PHE A 156 13.09 4.56 -8.85
N LEU A 157 12.30 5.55 -9.21
CA LEU A 157 11.00 5.82 -8.63
C LEU A 157 9.93 5.31 -9.61
N PHE A 158 9.26 4.23 -9.25
CA PHE A 158 8.07 3.75 -9.96
C PHE A 158 6.83 4.36 -9.33
N TYR A 159 5.86 4.74 -10.14
CA TYR A 159 4.60 5.31 -9.68
C TYR A 159 3.50 5.10 -10.72
N ASN A 160 2.25 5.07 -10.26
CA ASN A 160 1.11 5.06 -11.14
C ASN A 160 0.72 6.49 -11.51
N THR A 161 0.36 6.74 -12.78
CA THR A 161 -0.18 8.03 -13.20
C THR A 161 -1.21 7.85 -14.30
N ASN A 162 -2.21 8.73 -14.35
CA ASN A 162 -3.24 8.78 -15.39
C ASN A 162 -3.00 9.89 -16.41
N GLN A 163 -1.80 10.44 -16.49
CA GLN A 163 -1.43 11.61 -17.31
C GLN A 163 -1.72 11.48 -18.81
N GLU A 164 -1.70 10.22 -19.32
CA GLU A 164 -2.12 9.93 -20.67
C GLU A 164 -3.57 9.51 -20.72
N ASN A 165 -4.48 9.68 -21.32
CA ASN A 165 -5.83 9.13 -21.50
C ASN A 165 -6.71 8.90 -20.24
N GLY A 166 -6.34 9.44 -19.08
CA GLY A 166 -7.11 9.34 -17.83
C GLY A 166 -7.12 7.96 -17.16
N LYS A 167 -6.35 6.97 -17.68
CA LYS A 167 -6.21 5.62 -17.08
C LYS A 167 -4.87 5.48 -16.41
N PHE A 168 -4.85 4.88 -15.24
CA PHE A 168 -3.60 4.62 -14.53
C PHE A 168 -2.68 3.68 -15.30
N GLN A 169 -1.43 4.11 -15.41
CA GLN A 169 -0.33 3.42 -16.08
C GLN A 169 0.88 3.47 -15.17
N LEU A 170 1.75 2.47 -15.27
CA LEU A 170 2.99 2.42 -14.50
C LEU A 170 4.09 3.19 -15.25
N TYR A 171 4.68 4.15 -14.56
CA TYR A 171 5.82 4.94 -14.99
C TYR A 171 7.03 4.72 -14.09
N ARG A 172 8.20 5.01 -14.60
CA ARG A 172 9.46 5.00 -13.86
C ARG A 172 10.23 6.27 -14.13
N LYS A 173 10.56 7.02 -13.08
CA LYS A 173 11.54 8.09 -13.12
C LYS A 173 12.89 7.53 -12.70
N THR A 174 13.91 7.72 -13.52
CA THR A 174 15.29 7.33 -13.26
C THR A 174 16.10 8.57 -12.97
N THR A 175 16.70 8.64 -11.81
CA THR A 175 17.60 9.72 -11.39
C THR A 175 19.02 9.18 -11.33
N THR A 176 19.94 9.86 -11.99
CA THR A 176 21.37 9.56 -11.98
C THR A 176 22.10 10.81 -11.55
N ASP A 177 23.16 10.67 -10.76
CA ASP A 177 23.96 11.82 -10.37
C ASP A 177 24.51 12.55 -11.61
N PHE A 178 24.32 13.85 -11.67
CA PHE A 178 24.80 14.76 -12.72
C PHE A 178 24.17 14.58 -14.13
N GLU A 179 23.18 13.72 -14.27
CA GLU A 179 22.42 13.58 -15.53
C GLU A 179 21.00 14.16 -15.34
N GLU A 180 20.32 14.45 -16.44
CA GLU A 180 18.91 14.79 -16.42
C GLU A 180 18.07 13.56 -16.04
N ASP A 181 17.03 13.78 -15.25
CA ASP A 181 16.09 12.73 -14.90
C ASP A 181 15.36 12.22 -16.15
N LYS A 182 15.23 10.91 -16.25
CA LYS A 182 14.53 10.28 -17.36
C LYS A 182 13.24 9.60 -16.87
N THR A 183 12.13 9.88 -17.55
CA THR A 183 10.84 9.24 -17.26
C THR A 183 10.42 8.33 -18.41
N ASP A 184 10.19 7.06 -18.12
CA ASP A 184 9.77 6.02 -19.05
C ASP A 184 8.41 5.44 -18.64
N LYS A 185 7.54 5.19 -19.60
CA LYS A 185 6.35 4.36 -19.39
C LYS A 185 6.75 2.89 -19.38
N ILE A 186 6.36 2.18 -18.33
CA ILE A 186 6.71 0.77 -18.12
C ILE A 186 5.55 -0.15 -18.52
N PHE A 187 4.32 0.24 -18.19
CA PHE A 187 3.16 -0.58 -18.49
C PHE A 187 1.90 0.26 -18.69
N ASN A 188 0.95 -0.27 -19.50
CA ASN A 188 -0.31 0.41 -19.83
C ASN A 188 -1.39 0.33 -18.74
N LYS A 189 -1.06 -0.26 -17.59
CA LYS A 189 -1.91 -0.33 -16.38
C LYS A 189 -1.05 -0.01 -15.17
N GLY A 190 -1.66 0.51 -14.12
CA GLY A 190 -0.99 0.75 -12.85
C GLY A 190 -0.63 -0.54 -12.13
N ALA A 191 0.39 -0.49 -11.29
CA ALA A 191 0.78 -1.59 -10.42
C ALA A 191 0.16 -1.41 -9.02
N ASP A 192 -0.41 -2.48 -8.47
CA ASP A 192 -0.89 -2.51 -7.09
C ASP A 192 0.28 -2.67 -6.10
N PHE A 193 1.31 -3.38 -6.55
CA PHE A 193 2.47 -3.68 -5.73
C PHE A 193 3.70 -3.98 -6.59
N ILE A 194 4.90 -3.58 -6.13
CA ILE A 194 6.19 -3.93 -6.74
C ILE A 194 7.15 -4.36 -5.64
N VAL A 195 7.79 -5.50 -5.84
CA VAL A 195 8.85 -6.02 -4.96
C VAL A 195 10.11 -6.30 -5.75
N LYS A 196 11.26 -6.10 -5.10
CA LYS A 196 12.57 -6.47 -5.62
C LYS A 196 12.99 -7.82 -5.03
N ASN A 197 13.38 -8.74 -5.88
CA ASN A 197 14.05 -9.97 -5.47
C ASN A 197 15.33 -10.11 -6.29
N GLU A 198 16.47 -9.98 -5.62
CA GLU A 198 17.80 -9.92 -6.23
C GLU A 198 17.89 -8.83 -7.32
N LYS A 199 18.04 -9.23 -8.58
CA LYS A 199 18.18 -8.33 -9.75
C LYS A 199 16.87 -8.04 -10.46
N ASN A 200 15.77 -8.71 -10.07
CA ASN A 200 14.49 -8.59 -10.74
C ASN A 200 13.46 -7.86 -9.87
N LEU A 201 12.58 -7.14 -10.54
CA LEU A 201 11.34 -6.63 -9.96
C LEU A 201 10.19 -7.54 -10.35
N TYR A 202 9.26 -7.69 -9.44
CA TYR A 202 7.99 -8.38 -9.64
C TYR A 202 6.86 -7.41 -9.32
N ALA A 203 5.99 -7.17 -10.29
CA ALA A 203 4.85 -6.28 -10.14
C ALA A 203 3.54 -7.06 -10.18
N LEU A 204 2.62 -6.74 -9.28
CA LEU A 204 1.23 -7.16 -9.38
C LEU A 204 0.47 -6.11 -10.18
N ILE A 205 -0.03 -6.49 -11.34
CA ILE A 205 -0.76 -5.62 -12.26
C ILE A 205 -2.00 -6.38 -12.74
N ASP A 206 -3.17 -5.87 -12.45
CA ASP A 206 -4.45 -6.47 -12.89
C ASP A 206 -4.52 -7.97 -12.54
N ASN A 207 -4.32 -8.30 -11.27
CA ASN A 207 -4.30 -9.67 -10.72
C ASN A 207 -3.30 -10.64 -11.41
N SER A 208 -2.29 -10.13 -12.08
CA SER A 208 -1.25 -10.91 -12.73
C SER A 208 0.13 -10.45 -12.29
N VAL A 209 1.04 -11.40 -12.11
CA VAL A 209 2.43 -11.10 -11.75
C VAL A 209 3.25 -10.91 -13.02
N TYR A 210 4.02 -9.83 -13.05
CA TYR A 210 4.96 -9.50 -14.12
C TYR A 210 6.37 -9.42 -13.55
N LYS A 211 7.35 -9.92 -14.29
CA LYS A 211 8.78 -9.88 -13.96
C LYS A 211 9.51 -9.00 -14.96
N PHE A 212 10.43 -8.17 -14.47
CA PHE A 212 11.30 -7.33 -15.31
C PHE A 212 12.56 -6.91 -14.55
N GLY A 213 13.63 -6.56 -15.27
CA GLY A 213 14.83 -5.96 -14.67
C GLY A 213 14.56 -4.51 -14.25
N ILE A 214 15.28 -4.02 -13.23
CA ILE A 214 15.09 -2.67 -12.68
C ILE A 214 15.21 -1.56 -13.73
N SER A 215 16.09 -1.73 -14.71
CA SER A 215 16.28 -0.80 -15.84
C SER A 215 15.47 -1.15 -17.08
N SER A 216 14.73 -2.27 -17.08
CA SER A 216 13.93 -2.73 -18.23
C SER A 216 12.63 -1.92 -18.35
N THR A 217 12.14 -1.79 -19.57
CA THR A 217 10.83 -1.23 -19.91
C THR A 217 9.86 -2.30 -20.44
N ASN A 218 10.24 -3.58 -20.38
CA ASN A 218 9.48 -4.69 -20.93
C ASN A 218 9.15 -5.73 -19.86
N PRO A 219 8.05 -5.56 -19.11
CA PRO A 219 7.58 -6.55 -18.15
C PRO A 219 7.07 -7.81 -18.85
N GLU A 220 7.50 -8.97 -18.38
CA GLU A 220 7.06 -10.27 -18.86
C GLU A 220 6.09 -10.91 -17.87
N LYS A 221 4.96 -11.41 -18.36
CA LYS A 221 3.97 -12.08 -17.52
C LYS A 221 4.50 -13.41 -16.98
N VAL A 222 4.44 -13.59 -15.66
CA VAL A 222 4.77 -14.85 -15.01
C VAL A 222 3.55 -15.79 -15.08
N ASN A 223 3.71 -16.91 -15.74
CA ASN A 223 2.66 -17.94 -15.79
C ASN A 223 2.65 -18.74 -14.49
N ILE A 224 1.69 -18.42 -13.61
CA ILE A 224 1.45 -19.16 -12.38
C ILE A 224 0.33 -20.16 -12.62
N LYS A 225 0.68 -21.46 -12.59
CA LYS A 225 -0.29 -22.56 -12.62
C LYS A 225 -0.26 -23.21 -11.23
N TYR A 226 -1.32 -22.97 -10.48
CA TYR A 226 -1.43 -23.51 -9.13
C TYR A 226 -2.87 -23.95 -8.87
N ASN A 227 -3.02 -25.14 -8.28
CA ASN A 227 -4.29 -25.63 -7.78
C ASN A 227 -4.20 -25.69 -6.25
N PHE A 228 -5.19 -25.16 -5.57
CA PHE A 228 -5.30 -25.26 -4.12
C PHE A 228 -6.70 -25.70 -3.72
N ASN A 229 -6.79 -26.39 -2.60
CA ASN A 229 -8.05 -26.76 -2.01
C ASN A 229 -8.48 -25.67 -1.02
N LYS A 230 -9.70 -25.19 -1.13
CA LYS A 230 -10.33 -24.30 -0.17
C LYS A 230 -11.15 -25.10 0.83
N ASN A 231 -10.99 -24.79 2.11
CA ASN A 231 -11.95 -25.20 3.12
C ASN A 231 -12.97 -24.09 3.31
N LEU A 232 -14.12 -24.21 2.69
CA LEU A 232 -15.16 -23.18 2.73
C LEU A 232 -15.70 -22.95 4.13
N ALA A 233 -15.82 -23.99 4.97
CA ALA A 233 -16.28 -23.82 6.34
C ALA A 233 -15.33 -22.93 7.17
N SER A 234 -14.02 -23.14 7.03
CA SER A 234 -13.02 -22.30 7.68
C SER A 234 -13.03 -20.86 7.14
N GLU A 235 -13.21 -20.70 5.82
CA GLU A 235 -13.31 -19.37 5.19
C GLU A 235 -14.56 -18.62 5.68
N PHE A 236 -15.71 -19.31 5.77
CA PHE A 236 -16.96 -18.70 6.26
C PHE A 236 -16.89 -18.30 7.73
N ASN A 237 -16.24 -19.12 8.56
CA ASN A 237 -15.96 -18.76 9.94
C ASN A 237 -15.11 -17.50 10.02
N GLN A 238 -14.04 -17.41 9.25
CA GLN A 238 -13.17 -16.23 9.19
C GLN A 238 -13.95 -15.00 8.73
N MET A 239 -14.74 -15.11 7.66
CA MET A 239 -15.56 -14.01 7.16
C MET A 239 -16.58 -13.53 8.20
N TYR A 240 -17.16 -14.44 8.97
CA TYR A 240 -18.07 -14.10 10.05
C TYR A 240 -17.38 -13.28 11.16
N GLU A 241 -16.22 -13.75 11.61
CA GLU A 241 -15.42 -13.06 12.62
C GLU A 241 -14.98 -11.67 12.16
N GLU A 242 -14.51 -11.54 10.93
CA GLU A 242 -14.09 -10.25 10.35
C GLU A 242 -15.26 -9.28 10.17
N ALA A 243 -16.42 -9.76 9.73
CA ALA A 243 -17.59 -8.92 9.56
C ALA A 243 -18.09 -8.41 10.93
N TRP A 244 -18.12 -9.28 11.94
CA TRP A 244 -18.50 -8.90 13.29
C TRP A 244 -17.52 -7.88 13.89
N ALA A 245 -16.21 -8.14 13.81
CA ALA A 245 -15.17 -7.28 14.34
C ALA A 245 -15.14 -5.92 13.60
N GLY A 246 -15.36 -5.92 12.30
CA GLY A 246 -15.44 -4.70 11.51
C GLY A 246 -16.57 -3.76 11.98
N VAL A 247 -17.70 -4.32 12.40
CA VAL A 247 -18.79 -3.52 13.01
C VAL A 247 -18.42 -3.09 14.42
N GLU A 248 -17.87 -3.99 15.26
CA GLU A 248 -17.45 -3.65 16.63
C GLU A 248 -16.48 -2.46 16.66
N GLU A 249 -15.55 -2.40 15.71
CA GLU A 249 -14.55 -1.35 15.67
C GLU A 249 -15.03 -0.04 15.04
N ASN A 250 -16.10 -0.08 14.21
CA ASN A 250 -16.43 1.06 13.35
C ASN A 250 -17.88 1.54 13.51
N PHE A 251 -18.71 0.87 14.31
CA PHE A 251 -20.08 1.33 14.50
C PHE A 251 -20.10 2.69 15.20
N TYR A 252 -20.95 3.59 14.74
CA TYR A 252 -20.96 4.98 15.19
C TYR A 252 -21.50 5.18 16.60
N ASP A 253 -22.31 4.24 17.11
CA ASP A 253 -22.85 4.23 18.48
C ASP A 253 -22.11 3.18 19.32
N GLU A 254 -21.35 3.62 20.29
CA GLU A 254 -20.59 2.75 21.21
C GLU A 254 -21.47 1.77 21.99
N ASN A 255 -22.77 2.08 22.15
CA ASN A 255 -23.74 1.22 22.82
C ASN A 255 -24.53 0.32 21.85
N PHE A 256 -24.21 0.32 20.58
CA PHE A 256 -24.87 -0.51 19.56
C PHE A 256 -26.40 -0.43 19.59
N HIS A 257 -26.97 0.76 19.79
CA HIS A 257 -28.39 1.00 19.98
C HIS A 257 -29.00 0.20 21.17
N GLY A 258 -28.20 -0.10 22.18
CA GLY A 258 -28.58 -0.89 23.33
C GLY A 258 -28.55 -2.41 23.13
N ILE A 259 -27.97 -2.86 22.02
CA ILE A 259 -27.79 -4.29 21.72
C ILE A 259 -26.51 -4.82 22.37
N ASP A 260 -26.59 -5.96 23.05
CA ASP A 260 -25.40 -6.71 23.42
C ASP A 260 -24.77 -7.38 22.19
N TRP A 261 -23.88 -6.64 21.54
CA TRP A 261 -23.24 -7.05 20.28
C TRP A 261 -22.41 -8.33 20.43
N LYS A 262 -21.81 -8.56 21.60
CA LYS A 262 -21.07 -9.81 21.90
C LYS A 262 -21.99 -11.00 22.06
N ALA A 263 -23.09 -10.83 22.78
CA ALA A 263 -24.07 -11.89 22.91
C ALA A 263 -24.71 -12.26 21.57
N LYS A 264 -24.93 -11.26 20.69
CA LYS A 264 -25.40 -11.51 19.31
C LYS A 264 -24.36 -12.29 18.48
N LYS A 265 -23.08 -12.00 18.60
CA LYS A 265 -22.02 -12.83 17.99
C LYS A 265 -22.18 -14.30 18.37
N GLU A 266 -22.23 -14.59 19.65
CA GLU A 266 -22.33 -15.97 20.14
C GLU A 266 -23.62 -16.65 19.67
N GLN A 267 -24.75 -15.94 19.70
CA GLN A 267 -26.03 -16.44 19.22
C GLN A 267 -25.96 -16.86 17.75
N TYR A 268 -25.50 -15.97 16.87
CA TYR A 268 -25.47 -16.22 15.44
C TYR A 268 -24.35 -17.19 15.02
N ALA A 269 -23.25 -17.28 15.78
CA ALA A 269 -22.20 -18.27 15.54
C ALA A 269 -22.71 -19.71 15.63
N THR A 270 -23.79 -19.98 16.37
CA THR A 270 -24.39 -21.31 16.45
C THR A 270 -24.93 -21.82 15.10
N PHE A 271 -25.22 -20.92 14.17
CA PHE A 271 -25.68 -21.27 12.82
C PHE A 271 -24.56 -21.55 11.82
N LEU A 272 -23.31 -21.17 12.13
CA LEU A 272 -22.16 -21.37 11.21
C LEU A 272 -21.97 -22.82 10.74
N PRO A 273 -22.16 -23.85 11.57
CA PRO A 273 -22.06 -25.24 11.11
C PRO A 273 -23.05 -25.62 10.01
N TYR A 274 -24.12 -24.84 9.83
CA TYR A 274 -25.17 -25.07 8.81
C TYR A 274 -24.98 -24.23 7.56
N VAL A 275 -23.98 -23.35 7.53
CA VAL A 275 -23.64 -22.52 6.38
C VAL A 275 -22.87 -23.37 5.35
N ASN A 276 -23.50 -23.66 4.21
CA ASN A 276 -22.92 -24.53 3.20
C ASN A 276 -22.37 -23.77 1.99
N ASN A 277 -22.79 -22.53 1.79
CA ASN A 277 -22.42 -21.69 0.67
C ASN A 277 -22.45 -20.20 1.05
N ARG A 278 -21.97 -19.33 0.15
CA ARG A 278 -21.91 -17.89 0.41
C ARG A 278 -23.30 -17.24 0.53
N ASN A 279 -24.32 -17.81 -0.08
CA ASN A 279 -25.67 -17.28 0.05
C ASN A 279 -26.18 -17.47 1.49
N ASP A 280 -25.97 -18.66 2.07
CA ASP A 280 -26.31 -18.92 3.46
C ASP A 280 -25.56 -17.97 4.40
N LEU A 281 -24.26 -17.75 4.14
CA LEU A 281 -23.45 -16.79 4.91
C LEU A 281 -23.98 -15.35 4.78
N ARG A 282 -24.39 -14.94 3.55
CA ARG A 282 -24.96 -13.60 3.36
C ARG A 282 -26.25 -13.42 4.13
N ILE A 283 -27.11 -14.42 4.14
CA ILE A 283 -28.37 -14.40 4.92
C ILE A 283 -28.01 -14.26 6.41
N LEU A 284 -27.16 -15.14 6.94
CA LEU A 284 -26.76 -15.13 8.35
C LEU A 284 -26.17 -13.78 8.78
N LEU A 285 -25.24 -13.23 8.00
CA LEU A 285 -24.61 -11.95 8.31
C LEU A 285 -25.56 -10.77 8.16
N ASN A 286 -26.45 -10.76 7.17
CA ASN A 286 -27.42 -9.69 7.03
C ASN A 286 -28.46 -9.74 8.17
N ASP A 287 -28.84 -10.91 8.63
CA ASP A 287 -29.73 -11.04 9.79
C ASP A 287 -29.04 -10.52 11.07
N LEU A 288 -27.75 -10.89 11.29
CA LEU A 288 -26.95 -10.35 12.39
C LEU A 288 -26.84 -8.82 12.33
N LEU A 289 -26.53 -8.27 11.17
CA LEU A 289 -26.42 -6.82 10.98
C LEU A 289 -27.77 -6.11 11.13
N GLY A 290 -28.86 -6.78 10.79
CA GLY A 290 -30.24 -6.30 10.96
C GLY A 290 -30.62 -6.04 12.41
N GLU A 291 -30.02 -6.77 13.37
CA GLU A 291 -30.25 -6.55 14.80
C GLU A 291 -29.91 -5.11 15.24
N LEU A 292 -28.95 -4.48 14.60
CA LEU A 292 -28.54 -3.10 14.88
C LEU A 292 -29.54 -2.04 14.44
N ASN A 293 -30.57 -2.43 13.66
CA ASN A 293 -31.60 -1.53 13.15
C ASN A 293 -31.04 -0.22 12.56
N SER A 294 -29.95 -0.33 11.80
CA SER A 294 -29.26 0.80 11.17
C SER A 294 -29.44 0.77 9.65
N SER A 295 -29.74 1.92 9.06
CA SER A 295 -29.80 2.06 7.61
C SER A 295 -28.43 1.91 6.96
N HIS A 296 -28.40 1.43 5.71
CA HIS A 296 -27.18 1.25 4.91
C HIS A 296 -26.16 0.28 5.48
N LEU A 297 -26.55 -0.60 6.40
CA LEU A 297 -25.74 -1.66 6.93
C LEU A 297 -26.10 -2.97 6.24
N GLY A 298 -25.11 -3.65 5.65
CA GLY A 298 -25.36 -4.91 4.95
C GLY A 298 -24.06 -5.59 4.54
N PHE A 299 -24.12 -6.89 4.32
CA PHE A 299 -23.01 -7.71 3.89
C PHE A 299 -23.24 -8.24 2.48
N SER A 300 -22.21 -8.12 1.63
CA SER A 300 -22.17 -8.72 0.30
C SER A 300 -20.87 -9.45 0.08
N SER A 301 -20.92 -10.59 -0.60
CA SER A 301 -19.72 -11.33 -0.99
C SER A 301 -19.95 -12.08 -2.29
N PHE A 302 -18.87 -12.34 -3.02
CA PHE A 302 -18.88 -13.08 -4.29
C PHE A 302 -17.71 -14.05 -4.33
N GLY A 303 -17.94 -15.24 -4.89
CA GLY A 303 -16.92 -16.26 -5.04
C GLY A 303 -17.11 -17.08 -6.31
N LYS A 304 -16.01 -17.66 -6.81
CA LYS A 304 -16.09 -18.52 -8.02
C LYS A 304 -16.92 -19.78 -7.81
N GLU A 305 -17.05 -20.25 -6.58
CA GLU A 305 -17.89 -21.37 -6.17
C GLU A 305 -19.38 -21.11 -6.36
N GLU A 306 -19.78 -19.86 -6.49
CA GLU A 306 -21.16 -19.45 -6.78
C GLU A 306 -21.48 -19.40 -8.26
N SER A 307 -20.50 -19.63 -9.13
CA SER A 307 -20.76 -19.68 -10.57
C SER A 307 -21.73 -20.83 -10.87
N ARG A 308 -22.86 -20.47 -11.49
CA ARG A 308 -23.89 -21.45 -11.83
C ARG A 308 -23.33 -22.45 -12.83
N ARG A 309 -23.47 -23.75 -12.54
CA ARG A 309 -23.14 -24.82 -13.50
C ARG A 309 -24.07 -24.84 -14.73
N LEU A 310 -25.26 -24.29 -14.55
CA LEU A 310 -26.32 -24.29 -15.54
C LEU A 310 -26.78 -22.87 -15.82
N ASN A 311 -26.80 -22.44 -17.07
CA ASN A 311 -27.19 -21.11 -17.51
C ASN A 311 -28.72 -20.97 -17.70
N TYR A 312 -29.52 -21.47 -16.77
CA TYR A 312 -30.95 -21.26 -16.79
C TYR A 312 -31.46 -20.72 -15.46
N PHE A 313 -32.54 -19.96 -15.54
CA PHE A 313 -33.23 -19.43 -14.37
C PHE A 313 -34.37 -20.39 -14.02
N THR A 314 -34.44 -20.82 -12.77
CA THR A 314 -35.65 -21.41 -12.22
C THR A 314 -36.49 -20.30 -11.64
N ASN A 315 -37.78 -20.24 -12.04
CA ASN A 315 -38.70 -19.32 -11.40
C ASN A 315 -39.07 -19.89 -10.01
N GLU A 316 -38.98 -19.08 -8.99
CA GLU A 316 -39.54 -19.42 -7.68
C GLU A 316 -41.05 -19.48 -7.79
N THR A 317 -41.65 -20.56 -7.36
CA THR A 317 -43.10 -20.73 -7.39
C THR A 317 -43.81 -19.98 -6.27
N GLY A 318 -43.05 -19.43 -5.27
CA GLY A 318 -43.61 -18.81 -4.09
C GLY A 318 -44.20 -19.81 -3.07
N ILE A 319 -44.05 -21.11 -3.31
CA ILE A 319 -44.52 -22.15 -2.38
C ILE A 319 -43.39 -22.43 -1.39
N ILE A 320 -43.65 -22.17 -0.13
CA ILE A 320 -42.79 -22.57 1.01
C ILE A 320 -43.36 -23.92 1.53
N PHE A 321 -42.51 -24.94 1.53
CA PHE A 321 -42.86 -26.25 2.11
C PHE A 321 -42.43 -26.34 3.52
#